data_40fa47357d3fd0da8f30611a923d7473
#
_entry.id   40fa47357d3fd0da8f30611a923d7473
#
_cell.length_a   1.000
_cell.length_b   1.000
_cell.length_c   1.000
_cell.angle_alpha   90.00
_cell.angle_beta   90.00
_cell.angle_gamma   90.00
#
_symmetry.space_group_name_H-M   'P 1'
#
loop_
_entity.id
_entity.type
_entity.pdbx_description
1 polymer ?
#
loop_
_entity_poly.entity_id
_entity_poly.type
_entity_poly.pdbx_seq_one_letter_code
_entity_poly.pdbx_strand_id
1 'polypeptide(L)'
;MEVAALFPSACALPFGLILVDPQPPARNTGNPAAETVVRTARKAEEGAHMIGFQDLLDRREKIAVVGLGYVGLPLAVHLARHFDVVGYDLKAQRIAELAAGRDRTLEVSGADLAGSGIAFTHEPEALSACRLVVVAVPTPIDEHRNPDLSPLEGASETVGRHLAAGSCVVFESTVFPGATEEVCVPILEKMSGLRCGTDFTVGYSPERINPGDRVHTLDRIVKVVSGSDEPTAELLNAVYGRVVAAGIHRAPSIKVAEAAKVIENTQRDINIALMNELSMIFDRMDIDTIDVLEAAGTKWNFLPFRPGLVGGHCIGVDPYYLTFKAQAIGYHPEMILAGRRINDAMGAYVAQTLVKYLIREGRRVRGARVAVLGLTFKEDVPDLRNTRVVDIVRELADYGVEVLVHDPLADPEEARRYYGIELRSIEAIEGVEGVLVAVLHREYRTMGLERIAAMCADGRPLVFDLKGAFEPEDAGSRGIVYWRL
;
A
#
# COMPACT_ATOMS: atom_id res chain seq x y z
N MET A 1 -55.20 4.75 26.40
CA MET A 1 -55.98 3.49 26.41
C MET A 1 -55.01 2.43 26.83
N GLU A 2 -55.20 2.05 28.14
CA GLU A 2 -54.54 0.94 28.82
C GLU A 2 -54.96 -0.39 28.22
N VAL A 3 -54.07 -1.39 28.21
CA VAL A 3 -54.41 -2.77 28.60
C VAL A 3 -53.22 -3.41 29.30
N ALA A 4 -53.52 -3.78 30.54
CA ALA A 4 -52.63 -4.37 31.54
C ALA A 4 -52.43 -5.88 31.36
N ALA A 5 -51.27 -6.34 31.88
CA ALA A 5 -50.98 -7.50 32.70
C ALA A 5 -51.79 -8.81 32.55
N LEU A 6 -51.01 -9.92 32.58
CA LEU A 6 -51.35 -11.14 33.33
C LEU A 6 -50.11 -12.05 33.49
N PHE A 7 -49.63 -12.16 34.73
CA PHE A 7 -48.83 -13.29 35.24
C PHE A 7 -49.76 -14.30 35.90
N PRO A 8 -49.40 -15.58 35.98
CA PRO A 8 -49.73 -16.34 37.19
C PRO A 8 -48.53 -17.01 37.86
N SER A 9 -48.68 -16.98 39.16
CA SER A 9 -48.00 -17.45 40.34
C SER A 9 -47.45 -18.89 40.36
N ALA A 10 -46.32 -18.99 40.97
CA ALA A 10 -45.84 -19.88 42.05
C ALA A 10 -46.48 -21.26 42.30
N CYS A 11 -45.64 -22.30 42.34
CA CYS A 11 -45.85 -23.47 43.15
C CYS A 11 -44.59 -23.77 43.96
N ALA A 12 -44.65 -23.63 45.25
CA ALA A 12 -43.62 -24.00 46.22
C ALA A 12 -43.89 -25.42 46.73
N LEU A 13 -42.81 -26.24 46.80
CA LEU A 13 -42.81 -27.47 47.59
C LEU A 13 -41.64 -27.49 48.58
N PRO A 14 -41.76 -28.08 49.78
CA PRO A 14 -40.88 -27.85 50.90
C PRO A 14 -39.66 -28.81 50.89
N PHE A 15 -38.50 -28.29 51.21
CA PHE A 15 -37.29 -29.06 51.46
C PHE A 15 -37.26 -29.45 52.97
N GLY A 16 -37.22 -30.78 53.20
CA GLY A 16 -36.86 -31.33 54.51
C GLY A 16 -35.37 -31.33 54.73
N LEU A 17 -34.93 -30.75 55.83
CA LEU A 17 -33.55 -30.76 56.30
C LEU A 17 -33.24 -32.14 56.89
N ILE A 18 -32.22 -32.82 56.33
CA ILE A 18 -31.55 -33.95 56.98
C ILE A 18 -30.17 -33.46 57.39
N LEU A 19 -29.96 -33.37 58.71
CA LEU A 19 -28.65 -33.14 59.33
C LEU A 19 -27.84 -34.43 59.24
N VAL A 20 -26.70 -34.40 58.59
CA VAL A 20 -25.69 -35.48 58.64
C VAL A 20 -24.41 -34.91 59.25
N ASP A 21 -23.97 -35.57 60.29
CA ASP A 21 -22.78 -35.29 61.09
C ASP A 21 -21.48 -35.37 60.24
N PRO A 22 -20.53 -34.47 60.38
CA PRO A 22 -19.28 -34.50 59.57
C PRO A 22 -18.22 -35.47 60.15
N GLN A 23 -17.87 -36.48 59.40
CA GLN A 23 -16.68 -37.30 59.64
C GLN A 23 -15.42 -36.54 59.20
N PRO A 24 -14.26 -36.69 59.83
CA PRO A 24 -13.02 -36.00 59.51
C PRO A 24 -12.42 -36.54 58.19
N PRO A 25 -11.74 -35.67 57.39
CA PRO A 25 -11.22 -36.07 56.07
C PRO A 25 -10.03 -37.02 56.18
N ALA A 26 -10.06 -38.08 55.39
CA ALA A 26 -8.94 -38.98 55.14
C ALA A 26 -7.81 -38.22 54.40
N ARG A 27 -6.58 -38.47 54.81
CA ARG A 27 -5.34 -37.92 54.19
C ARG A 27 -5.28 -38.32 52.71
N ASN A 28 -5.36 -37.33 51.83
CA ASN A 28 -5.27 -37.46 50.39
C ASN A 28 -3.77 -37.66 50.02
N THR A 29 -3.39 -38.87 49.62
CA THR A 29 -2.14 -39.13 48.92
C THR A 29 -2.25 -38.62 47.49
N GLY A 30 -1.53 -37.53 47.19
CA GLY A 30 -1.59 -36.79 45.93
C GLY A 30 -1.51 -37.66 44.69
N ASN A 31 -2.48 -37.59 43.85
CA ASN A 31 -2.47 -38.12 42.50
C ASN A 31 -1.88 -37.04 41.58
N PRO A 32 -0.67 -37.22 41.01
CA PRO A 32 -0.03 -36.19 40.15
C PRO A 32 -0.84 -35.85 38.91
N ALA A 33 -1.77 -36.71 38.46
CA ALA A 33 -2.68 -36.43 37.37
C ALA A 33 -3.79 -35.42 37.76
N ALA A 34 -4.25 -35.44 39.02
CA ALA A 34 -5.25 -34.49 39.52
C ALA A 34 -4.67 -33.09 39.74
N GLU A 35 -3.40 -32.97 40.17
CA GLU A 35 -2.71 -31.69 40.27
C GLU A 35 -2.44 -31.07 38.90
N THR A 36 -2.15 -31.88 37.90
CA THR A 36 -1.97 -31.42 36.51
C THR A 36 -3.28 -30.90 35.92
N VAL A 37 -4.41 -31.58 36.14
CA VAL A 37 -5.74 -31.15 35.68
C VAL A 37 -6.20 -29.88 36.40
N VAL A 38 -6.00 -29.76 37.71
CA VAL A 38 -6.34 -28.54 38.47
C VAL A 38 -5.42 -27.38 38.09
N ARG A 39 -4.15 -27.63 37.77
CA ARG A 39 -3.21 -26.62 37.30
C ARG A 39 -3.53 -26.17 35.88
N THR A 40 -4.05 -27.06 35.02
CA THR A 40 -4.52 -26.75 33.69
C THR A 40 -5.86 -25.99 33.73
N ALA A 41 -6.78 -26.37 34.62
CA ALA A 41 -8.04 -25.68 34.83
C ALA A 41 -7.86 -24.29 35.48
N ARG A 42 -6.94 -24.11 36.44
CA ARG A 42 -6.56 -22.81 37.00
C ARG A 42 -5.90 -21.88 35.95
N LYS A 43 -5.10 -22.42 35.04
CA LYS A 43 -4.52 -21.67 33.92
C LYS A 43 -5.57 -21.27 32.87
N ALA A 44 -6.71 -21.98 32.80
CA ALA A 44 -7.83 -21.64 31.91
C ALA A 44 -8.79 -20.62 32.55
N GLU A 45 -8.76 -20.43 33.88
CA GLU A 45 -9.56 -19.42 34.59
C GLU A 45 -8.81 -18.07 34.77
N GLU A 46 -7.47 -18.07 34.73
CA GLU A 46 -6.68 -16.86 34.58
C GLU A 46 -6.62 -16.57 33.09
N GLY A 47 -7.51 -15.72 32.57
CA GLY A 47 -7.48 -15.27 31.17
C GLY A 47 -6.05 -14.89 30.78
N ALA A 48 -5.64 -15.24 29.54
CA ALA A 48 -4.28 -14.98 29.07
C ALA A 48 -3.92 -13.51 29.34
N HIS A 49 -2.81 -13.27 30.04
CA HIS A 49 -2.32 -11.91 30.25
C HIS A 49 -2.03 -11.30 28.88
N MET A 50 -2.84 -10.30 28.52
CA MET A 50 -2.67 -9.57 27.25
C MET A 50 -1.40 -8.72 27.33
N ILE A 51 -0.67 -8.68 26.22
CA ILE A 51 0.54 -7.87 26.13
C ILE A 51 0.28 -6.40 26.47
N GLY A 52 1.17 -5.83 27.30
CA GLY A 52 1.14 -4.42 27.65
C GLY A 52 2.34 -3.65 27.04
N PHE A 53 2.19 -2.33 26.94
CA PHE A 53 3.28 -1.46 26.43
C PHE A 53 4.58 -1.61 27.22
N GLN A 54 4.48 -1.76 28.56
CA GLN A 54 5.65 -1.89 29.43
C GLN A 54 6.43 -3.19 29.19
N ASP A 55 5.75 -4.26 28.77
CA ASP A 55 6.41 -5.55 28.45
C ASP A 55 7.34 -5.42 27.24
N LEU A 56 6.93 -4.62 26.26
CA LEU A 56 7.74 -4.30 25.09
C LEU A 56 8.87 -3.32 25.42
N LEU A 57 8.59 -2.29 26.23
CA LEU A 57 9.58 -1.27 26.59
C LEU A 57 10.71 -1.85 27.45
N ASP A 58 10.38 -2.76 28.36
CA ASP A 58 11.34 -3.48 29.21
C ASP A 58 12.03 -4.65 28.48
N ARG A 59 11.73 -4.83 27.17
CA ARG A 59 12.26 -5.91 26.33
C ARG A 59 12.02 -7.33 26.88
N ARG A 60 10.94 -7.50 27.65
CA ARG A 60 10.46 -8.81 28.10
C ARG A 60 9.75 -9.56 26.99
N GLU A 61 9.12 -8.81 26.10
CA GLU A 61 8.42 -9.31 24.93
C GLU A 61 8.93 -8.62 23.67
N LYS A 62 8.76 -9.28 22.51
CA LYS A 62 9.30 -8.83 21.23
C LYS A 62 8.18 -8.43 20.26
N ILE A 63 8.56 -7.58 19.32
CA ILE A 63 7.73 -7.21 18.17
C ILE A 63 8.21 -8.01 16.95
N ALA A 64 7.27 -8.63 16.21
CA ALA A 64 7.56 -9.13 14.87
C ALA A 64 7.02 -8.16 13.83
N VAL A 65 7.77 -7.95 12.74
CA VAL A 65 7.30 -7.29 11.52
C VAL A 65 7.34 -8.30 10.40
N VAL A 66 6.15 -8.63 9.86
CA VAL A 66 5.94 -9.64 8.81
C VAL A 66 5.77 -8.93 7.46
N GLY A 67 6.70 -9.20 6.54
CA GLY A 67 6.82 -8.50 5.27
C GLY A 67 7.77 -7.30 5.36
N LEU A 68 8.96 -7.44 4.77
CA LEU A 68 10.04 -6.44 4.84
C LEU A 68 10.21 -5.70 3.49
N GLY A 69 9.08 -5.20 2.97
CA GLY A 69 9.02 -4.35 1.79
C GLY A 69 9.15 -2.86 2.11
N TYR A 70 8.54 -2.02 1.24
CA TYR A 70 8.54 -0.55 1.36
C TYR A 70 7.89 -0.02 2.65
N VAL A 71 7.00 -0.80 3.27
CA VAL A 71 6.29 -0.45 4.49
C VAL A 71 6.97 -1.05 5.71
N GLY A 72 7.08 -2.38 5.71
CA GLY A 72 7.50 -3.10 6.92
C GLY A 72 8.97 -2.89 7.28
N LEU A 73 9.88 -2.72 6.31
CA LEU A 73 11.29 -2.53 6.63
C LEU A 73 11.56 -1.18 7.31
N PRO A 74 11.12 -0.03 6.79
CA PRO A 74 11.26 1.25 7.49
C PRO A 74 10.63 1.23 8.89
N LEU A 75 9.43 0.65 9.02
CA LEU A 75 8.77 0.51 10.31
C LEU A 75 9.60 -0.34 11.29
N ALA A 76 10.11 -1.50 10.85
CA ALA A 76 10.95 -2.36 11.68
C ALA A 76 12.18 -1.61 12.21
N VAL A 77 12.84 -0.82 11.34
CA VAL A 77 14.01 -0.01 11.74
C VAL A 77 13.65 1.06 12.76
N HIS A 78 12.50 1.74 12.61
CA HIS A 78 12.05 2.73 13.58
C HIS A 78 11.66 2.10 14.92
N LEU A 79 10.96 0.96 14.90
CA LEU A 79 10.61 0.21 16.10
C LEU A 79 11.85 -0.33 16.84
N ALA A 80 12.86 -0.81 16.10
CA ALA A 80 14.07 -1.37 16.68
C ALA A 80 14.91 -0.36 17.50
N ARG A 81 14.71 0.93 17.30
CA ARG A 81 15.31 1.98 18.14
C ARG A 81 14.86 1.93 19.60
N HIS A 82 13.68 1.34 19.86
CA HIS A 82 13.04 1.35 21.16
C HIS A 82 12.72 -0.04 21.70
N PHE A 83 12.55 -1.04 20.82
CA PHE A 83 12.05 -2.37 21.15
C PHE A 83 12.94 -3.46 20.55
N ASP A 84 12.81 -4.69 21.03
CA ASP A 84 13.40 -5.86 20.39
C ASP A 84 12.52 -6.29 19.21
N VAL A 85 13.10 -6.30 18.01
CA VAL A 85 12.37 -6.54 16.76
C VAL A 85 12.90 -7.77 16.03
N VAL A 86 11.96 -8.61 15.60
CA VAL A 86 12.17 -9.69 14.64
C VAL A 86 11.59 -9.27 13.30
N GLY A 87 12.41 -9.21 12.26
CA GLY A 87 11.99 -8.93 10.89
C GLY A 87 11.83 -10.24 10.13
N TYR A 88 10.59 -10.59 9.78
CA TYR A 88 10.28 -11.80 9.03
C TYR A 88 9.87 -11.49 7.59
N ASP A 89 10.46 -12.21 6.63
CA ASP A 89 10.01 -12.19 5.22
C ASP A 89 10.08 -13.61 4.66
N LEU A 90 9.04 -13.99 3.92
CA LEU A 90 8.94 -15.31 3.27
C LEU A 90 10.11 -15.59 2.29
N LYS A 91 10.68 -14.54 1.70
CA LYS A 91 11.74 -14.65 0.69
C LYS A 91 13.11 -14.70 1.33
N ALA A 92 13.73 -15.88 1.39
CA ALA A 92 15.10 -16.06 1.91
C ALA A 92 16.13 -15.12 1.27
N GLN A 93 15.98 -14.82 -0.05
CA GLN A 93 16.83 -13.86 -0.74
C GLN A 93 16.72 -12.46 -0.14
N ARG A 94 15.49 -11.99 0.21
CA ARG A 94 15.29 -10.70 0.86
C ARG A 94 16.03 -10.64 2.20
N ILE A 95 15.90 -11.68 3.01
CA ILE A 95 16.61 -11.79 4.29
C ILE A 95 18.13 -11.75 4.11
N ALA A 96 18.66 -12.47 3.12
CA ALA A 96 20.11 -12.45 2.84
C ALA A 96 20.60 -11.05 2.42
N GLU A 97 19.83 -10.32 1.63
CA GLU A 97 20.16 -8.93 1.24
C GLU A 97 20.17 -7.99 2.44
N LEU A 98 19.15 -8.05 3.30
CA LEU A 98 19.04 -7.20 4.48
C LEU A 98 20.14 -7.51 5.50
N ALA A 99 20.46 -8.79 5.71
CA ALA A 99 21.58 -9.21 6.56
C ALA A 99 22.93 -8.74 6.02
N ALA A 100 23.06 -8.58 4.70
CA ALA A 100 24.24 -8.00 4.06
C ALA A 100 24.23 -6.45 4.03
N GLY A 101 23.29 -5.78 4.70
CA GLY A 101 23.17 -4.32 4.75
C GLY A 101 22.66 -3.70 3.45
N ARG A 102 21.97 -4.46 2.59
CA ARG A 102 21.46 -3.99 1.30
C ARG A 102 19.94 -3.97 1.28
N ASP A 103 19.40 -2.80 0.97
CA ASP A 103 17.98 -2.63 0.74
C ASP A 103 17.72 -2.29 -0.74
N ARG A 104 17.12 -3.24 -1.50
CA ARG A 104 16.75 -3.04 -2.90
C ARG A 104 15.64 -2.00 -3.08
N THR A 105 14.86 -1.70 -2.03
CA THR A 105 13.79 -0.71 -2.09
C THR A 105 14.31 0.72 -1.92
N LEU A 106 15.56 0.89 -1.50
CA LEU A 106 16.24 2.17 -1.24
C LEU A 106 15.57 3.05 -0.18
N GLU A 107 14.70 2.46 0.65
CA GLU A 107 14.00 3.16 1.73
C GLU A 107 14.86 3.28 2.99
N VAL A 108 15.74 2.32 3.24
CA VAL A 108 16.61 2.27 4.41
C VAL A 108 18.07 2.23 3.99
N SER A 109 18.91 3.05 4.61
CA SER A 109 20.34 3.06 4.35
C SER A 109 21.03 1.80 4.91
N GLY A 110 22.14 1.37 4.28
CA GLY A 110 22.93 0.25 4.79
C GLY A 110 23.48 0.49 6.21
N ALA A 111 23.74 1.76 6.57
CA ALA A 111 24.17 2.14 7.92
C ALA A 111 23.06 1.96 8.96
N ASP A 112 21.82 2.36 8.63
CA ASP A 112 20.66 2.17 9.49
C ASP A 112 20.33 0.69 9.66
N LEU A 113 20.45 -0.13 8.61
CA LEU A 113 20.29 -1.58 8.69
C LEU A 113 21.30 -2.21 9.62
N ALA A 114 22.59 -1.90 9.45
CA ALA A 114 23.66 -2.46 10.27
C ALA A 114 23.54 -2.04 11.75
N GLY A 115 23.04 -0.84 12.02
CA GLY A 115 22.84 -0.31 13.38
C GLY A 115 21.51 -0.69 14.03
N SER A 116 20.58 -1.33 13.31
CA SER A 116 19.21 -1.55 13.78
C SER A 116 19.07 -2.60 14.87
N GLY A 117 19.96 -3.62 14.90
CA GLY A 117 19.84 -4.76 15.82
C GLY A 117 18.65 -5.69 15.54
N ILE A 118 18.00 -5.57 14.38
CA ILE A 118 16.87 -6.41 14.00
C ILE A 118 17.33 -7.83 13.73
N ALA A 119 16.62 -8.81 14.28
CA ALA A 119 16.81 -10.21 13.95
C ALA A 119 16.06 -10.56 12.67
N PHE A 120 16.74 -10.51 11.52
CA PHE A 120 16.15 -10.87 10.23
C PHE A 120 16.08 -12.38 10.05
N THR A 121 14.91 -12.90 9.66
CA THR A 121 14.69 -14.34 9.45
C THR A 121 13.62 -14.62 8.40
N HIS A 122 13.73 -15.79 7.76
CA HIS A 122 12.69 -16.38 6.93
C HIS A 122 12.06 -17.64 7.57
N GLU A 123 12.48 -17.96 8.80
CA GLU A 123 11.95 -19.09 9.57
C GLU A 123 10.74 -18.62 10.39
N PRO A 124 9.53 -19.13 10.11
CA PRO A 124 8.30 -18.63 10.75
C PRO A 124 8.20 -18.97 12.24
N GLU A 125 8.95 -19.98 12.73
CA GLU A 125 9.00 -20.37 14.14
C GLU A 125 9.45 -19.22 15.05
N ALA A 126 10.24 -18.28 14.52
CA ALA A 126 10.68 -17.09 15.25
C ALA A 126 9.52 -16.20 15.72
N LEU A 127 8.38 -16.26 15.04
CA LEU A 127 7.18 -15.51 15.40
C LEU A 127 6.59 -15.94 16.74
N SER A 128 6.80 -17.21 17.14
CA SER A 128 6.29 -17.74 18.43
C SER A 128 6.89 -17.03 19.65
N ALA A 129 8.03 -16.37 19.47
CA ALA A 129 8.68 -15.59 20.52
C ALA A 129 8.23 -14.12 20.58
N CYS A 130 7.27 -13.73 19.74
CA CYS A 130 6.80 -12.35 19.61
C CYS A 130 5.35 -12.23 20.07
N ARG A 131 5.03 -11.17 20.81
CA ARG A 131 3.68 -10.92 21.32
C ARG A 131 2.95 -9.79 20.59
N LEU A 132 3.66 -8.85 20.00
CA LEU A 132 3.11 -7.88 19.07
C LEU A 132 3.57 -8.24 17.67
N VAL A 133 2.65 -8.55 16.77
CA VAL A 133 2.95 -8.94 15.40
C VAL A 133 2.35 -7.92 14.44
N VAL A 134 3.19 -7.23 13.68
CA VAL A 134 2.78 -6.27 12.66
C VAL A 134 2.86 -6.92 11.29
N VAL A 135 1.74 -6.96 10.56
CA VAL A 135 1.65 -7.55 9.23
C VAL A 135 1.62 -6.44 8.17
N ALA A 136 2.68 -6.38 7.37
CA ALA A 136 2.90 -5.35 6.34
C ALA A 136 3.20 -5.96 4.96
N VAL A 137 2.37 -6.92 4.55
CA VAL A 137 2.50 -7.62 3.26
C VAL A 137 1.78 -6.86 2.15
N PRO A 138 2.19 -7.03 0.86
CA PRO A 138 1.51 -6.39 -0.25
C PRO A 138 0.09 -6.90 -0.44
N THR A 139 -0.78 -6.03 -0.96
CA THR A 139 -2.17 -6.31 -1.30
C THR A 139 -2.43 -5.82 -2.73
N PRO A 140 -2.05 -6.61 -3.75
CA PRO A 140 -2.26 -6.26 -5.15
C PRO A 140 -3.72 -6.46 -5.59
N ILE A 141 -3.98 -6.19 -6.87
CA ILE A 141 -5.21 -6.58 -7.55
C ILE A 141 -4.89 -7.62 -8.63
N ASP A 142 -5.87 -8.47 -8.94
CA ASP A 142 -5.80 -9.44 -10.02
C ASP A 142 -6.00 -8.77 -11.41
N GLU A 143 -5.93 -9.56 -12.48
CA GLU A 143 -6.16 -9.11 -13.86
C GLU A 143 -7.58 -8.56 -14.09
N HIS A 144 -8.53 -8.95 -13.26
CA HIS A 144 -9.90 -8.47 -13.29
C HIS A 144 -10.13 -7.27 -12.37
N ARG A 145 -9.05 -6.73 -11.77
CA ARG A 145 -9.08 -5.59 -10.85
C ARG A 145 -9.81 -5.87 -9.53
N ASN A 146 -9.90 -7.14 -9.12
CA ASN A 146 -10.36 -7.52 -7.80
C ASN A 146 -9.19 -7.53 -6.82
N PRO A 147 -9.42 -7.22 -5.52
CA PRO A 147 -8.41 -7.38 -4.48
C PRO A 147 -7.85 -8.81 -4.44
N ASP A 148 -6.54 -8.95 -4.56
CA ASP A 148 -5.85 -10.21 -4.29
C ASP A 148 -5.37 -10.21 -2.84
N LEU A 149 -6.13 -10.88 -1.98
CA LEU A 149 -5.81 -11.01 -0.56
C LEU A 149 -4.90 -12.20 -0.24
N SER A 150 -4.49 -13.00 -1.24
CA SER A 150 -3.70 -14.21 -1.02
C SER A 150 -2.40 -13.97 -0.22
N PRO A 151 -1.65 -12.86 -0.39
CA PRO A 151 -0.49 -12.60 0.48
C PRO A 151 -0.88 -12.31 1.92
N LEU A 152 -2.01 -11.62 2.13
CA LEU A 152 -2.52 -11.27 3.46
C LEU A 152 -3.08 -12.51 4.17
N GLU A 153 -3.81 -13.36 3.46
CA GLU A 153 -4.33 -14.64 3.96
C GLU A 153 -3.17 -15.56 4.35
N GLY A 154 -2.16 -15.71 3.47
CA GLY A 154 -0.97 -16.53 3.74
C GLY A 154 -0.14 -16.00 4.94
N ALA A 155 -0.03 -14.67 5.08
CA ALA A 155 0.60 -14.07 6.26
C ALA A 155 -0.21 -14.34 7.53
N SER A 156 -1.55 -14.20 7.47
CA SER A 156 -2.46 -14.49 8.58
C SER A 156 -2.41 -15.97 8.98
N GLU A 157 -2.31 -16.89 8.02
CA GLU A 157 -2.12 -18.31 8.31
C GLU A 157 -0.78 -18.58 9.01
N THR A 158 0.30 -17.97 8.50
CA THR A 158 1.63 -18.13 9.07
C THR A 158 1.68 -17.59 10.49
N VAL A 159 1.17 -16.37 10.71
CA VAL A 159 1.07 -15.76 12.04
C VAL A 159 0.20 -16.61 12.96
N GLY A 160 -0.97 -17.06 12.50
CA GLY A 160 -1.89 -17.86 13.29
C GLY A 160 -1.28 -19.18 13.79
N ARG A 161 -0.49 -19.89 12.98
CA ARG A 161 0.20 -21.12 13.42
C ARG A 161 1.22 -20.89 14.55
N HIS A 162 1.74 -19.68 14.68
CA HIS A 162 2.76 -19.31 15.65
C HIS A 162 2.26 -18.33 16.72
N LEU A 163 0.96 -18.00 16.69
CA LEU A 163 0.35 -17.03 17.60
C LEU A 163 0.24 -17.63 19.02
N ALA A 164 0.72 -16.91 19.99
CA ALA A 164 0.59 -17.28 21.39
C ALA A 164 -0.57 -16.50 22.06
N ALA A 165 -1.19 -17.09 23.08
CA ALA A 165 -2.21 -16.41 23.85
C ALA A 165 -1.63 -15.16 24.54
N GLY A 166 -2.40 -14.08 24.59
CA GLY A 166 -1.98 -12.78 25.09
C GLY A 166 -1.34 -11.87 24.02
N SER A 167 -1.27 -12.30 22.76
CA SER A 167 -0.67 -11.52 21.68
C SER A 167 -1.64 -10.48 21.09
N CYS A 168 -1.06 -9.49 20.42
CA CYS A 168 -1.76 -8.54 19.57
C CYS A 168 -1.24 -8.62 18.14
N VAL A 169 -2.14 -8.74 17.14
CA VAL A 169 -1.79 -8.73 15.72
C VAL A 169 -2.29 -7.44 15.07
N VAL A 170 -1.39 -6.69 14.46
CA VAL A 170 -1.70 -5.40 13.81
C VAL A 170 -1.51 -5.51 12.32
N PHE A 171 -2.50 -5.13 11.54
CA PHE A 171 -2.40 -5.10 10.09
C PHE A 171 -2.09 -3.67 9.61
N GLU A 172 -1.09 -3.54 8.74
CA GLU A 172 -0.74 -2.28 8.05
C GLU A 172 -1.01 -2.33 6.55
N SER A 173 -1.24 -3.52 6.01
CA SER A 173 -1.56 -3.72 4.60
C SER A 173 -2.85 -2.96 4.22
N THR A 174 -2.86 -2.32 3.06
CA THR A 174 -4.06 -1.65 2.56
C THR A 174 -5.14 -2.66 2.21
N VAL A 175 -6.33 -2.48 2.77
CA VAL A 175 -7.47 -3.39 2.58
C VAL A 175 -8.78 -2.62 2.49
N PHE A 176 -9.86 -3.27 2.06
CA PHE A 176 -11.21 -2.69 2.14
C PHE A 176 -11.72 -2.67 3.58
N PRO A 177 -12.65 -1.75 3.93
CA PRO A 177 -13.21 -1.67 5.27
C PRO A 177 -13.89 -2.97 5.70
N GLY A 178 -13.43 -3.52 6.82
CA GLY A 178 -13.88 -4.80 7.39
C GLY A 178 -12.97 -5.99 7.09
N ALA A 179 -11.96 -5.86 6.24
CA ALA A 179 -11.12 -7.01 5.86
C ALA A 179 -10.36 -7.62 7.05
N THR A 180 -9.84 -6.81 7.96
CA THR A 180 -9.16 -7.32 9.16
C THR A 180 -10.08 -8.23 9.96
N GLU A 181 -11.32 -7.79 10.22
CA GLU A 181 -12.27 -8.54 11.05
C GLU A 181 -12.96 -9.69 10.29
N GLU A 182 -13.24 -9.51 8.99
CA GLU A 182 -14.02 -10.46 8.19
C GLU A 182 -13.15 -11.54 7.53
N VAL A 183 -11.86 -11.25 7.27
CA VAL A 183 -10.93 -12.17 6.58
C VAL A 183 -9.81 -12.62 7.50
N CYS A 184 -9.03 -11.68 8.08
CA CYS A 184 -7.82 -12.03 8.81
C CYS A 184 -8.11 -12.70 10.14
N VAL A 185 -9.07 -12.19 10.92
CA VAL A 185 -9.42 -12.75 12.26
C VAL A 185 -9.87 -14.21 12.15
N PRO A 186 -10.81 -14.61 11.26
CA PRO A 186 -11.20 -16.01 11.12
C PRO A 186 -10.03 -16.95 10.76
N ILE A 187 -9.06 -16.47 9.98
CA ILE A 187 -7.86 -17.24 9.64
C ILE A 187 -6.96 -17.40 10.87
N LEU A 188 -6.70 -16.31 11.60
CA LEU A 188 -5.93 -16.35 12.84
C LEU A 188 -6.54 -17.32 13.85
N GLU A 189 -7.85 -17.26 14.09
CA GLU A 189 -8.57 -18.16 14.99
C GLU A 189 -8.47 -19.62 14.55
N LYS A 190 -8.71 -19.88 13.27
CA LYS A 190 -8.64 -21.24 12.70
C LYS A 190 -7.24 -21.85 12.86
N MET A 191 -6.19 -21.06 12.60
CA MET A 191 -4.82 -21.59 12.60
C MET A 191 -4.22 -21.68 13.99
N SER A 192 -4.59 -20.81 14.92
CA SER A 192 -4.07 -20.81 16.30
C SER A 192 -4.90 -21.66 17.27
N GLY A 193 -6.19 -21.84 16.99
CA GLY A 193 -7.17 -22.38 17.94
C GLY A 193 -7.54 -21.39 19.05
N LEU A 194 -7.08 -20.15 19.00
CA LEU A 194 -7.33 -19.08 19.94
C LEU A 194 -8.55 -18.25 19.49
N ARG A 195 -9.14 -17.48 20.41
CA ARG A 195 -10.28 -16.60 20.17
C ARG A 195 -9.89 -15.13 20.24
N CYS A 196 -10.20 -14.38 19.20
CA CYS A 196 -10.05 -12.92 19.18
C CYS A 196 -10.94 -12.27 20.25
N GLY A 197 -10.40 -11.27 20.93
CA GLY A 197 -11.07 -10.58 22.05
C GLY A 197 -11.00 -11.31 23.38
N THR A 198 -10.51 -12.57 23.40
CA THR A 198 -10.37 -13.36 24.62
C THR A 198 -8.92 -13.79 24.83
N ASP A 199 -8.34 -14.44 23.82
CA ASP A 199 -6.98 -15.02 23.90
C ASP A 199 -5.95 -14.17 23.16
N PHE A 200 -6.39 -13.37 22.19
CA PHE A 200 -5.55 -12.39 21.46
C PHE A 200 -6.41 -11.21 21.00
N THR A 201 -5.76 -10.11 20.63
CA THR A 201 -6.43 -8.95 20.08
C THR A 201 -5.88 -8.60 18.69
N VAL A 202 -6.64 -7.78 17.95
CA VAL A 202 -6.22 -7.27 16.66
C VAL A 202 -6.31 -5.76 16.61
N GLY A 203 -5.46 -5.16 15.76
CA GLY A 203 -5.50 -3.75 15.45
C GLY A 203 -5.23 -3.49 13.97
N TYR A 204 -5.44 -2.24 13.58
CA TYR A 204 -5.12 -1.78 12.25
C TYR A 204 -4.46 -0.40 12.31
N SER A 205 -3.37 -0.26 11.56
CA SER A 205 -2.62 1.00 11.48
C SER A 205 -2.11 1.19 10.06
N PRO A 206 -2.84 1.94 9.20
CA PRO A 206 -2.46 2.08 7.80
C PRO A 206 -1.12 2.79 7.63
N GLU A 207 -0.33 2.33 6.65
CA GLU A 207 0.83 3.07 6.21
C GLU A 207 0.43 4.21 5.27
N ARG A 208 1.03 5.38 5.48
CA ARG A 208 0.73 6.63 4.76
C ARG A 208 1.97 7.24 4.08
N ILE A 209 3.11 6.54 4.12
CA ILE A 209 4.33 6.98 3.43
C ILE A 209 4.12 6.95 1.93
N ASN A 210 4.68 7.96 1.27
CA ASN A 210 4.76 7.99 -0.19
C ASN A 210 6.19 7.56 -0.59
N PRO A 211 6.37 6.41 -1.27
CA PRO A 211 7.70 5.93 -1.66
C PRO A 211 8.54 7.01 -2.35
N GLY A 212 9.80 7.13 -1.91
CA GLY A 212 10.73 8.15 -2.41
C GLY A 212 10.55 9.55 -1.80
N ASP A 213 9.55 9.79 -0.96
CA ASP A 213 9.37 11.08 -0.26
C ASP A 213 10.27 11.14 0.97
N ARG A 214 11.29 12.00 0.91
CA ARG A 214 12.26 12.20 1.99
C ARG A 214 11.86 13.30 2.98
N VAL A 215 10.76 14.00 2.70
CA VAL A 215 10.24 15.08 3.56
C VAL A 215 9.18 14.54 4.51
N HIS A 216 8.23 13.75 3.99
CA HIS A 216 7.13 13.17 4.74
C HIS A 216 7.48 11.72 5.09
N THR A 217 8.42 11.57 6.02
CA THR A 217 8.88 10.28 6.54
C THR A 217 7.92 9.72 7.60
N LEU A 218 8.07 8.44 7.96
CA LEU A 218 7.20 7.74 8.92
C LEU A 218 7.01 8.54 10.23
N ASP A 219 8.06 9.15 10.74
CA ASP A 219 8.06 9.92 11.98
C ASP A 219 7.40 11.31 11.87
N ARG A 220 7.20 11.82 10.63
CA ARG A 220 6.68 13.15 10.34
C ARG A 220 5.23 13.18 9.84
N ILE A 221 4.61 12.04 9.66
CA ILE A 221 3.20 11.93 9.27
C ILE A 221 2.41 11.41 10.46
N VAL A 222 1.29 12.08 10.81
CA VAL A 222 0.37 11.58 11.84
C VAL A 222 -0.04 10.15 11.50
N LYS A 223 0.25 9.18 12.37
CA LYS A 223 -0.11 7.79 12.17
C LYS A 223 -1.53 7.53 12.69
N VAL A 224 -2.33 6.78 11.93
CA VAL A 224 -3.65 6.35 12.36
C VAL A 224 -3.51 4.99 13.04
N VAL A 225 -4.16 4.78 14.18
CA VAL A 225 -4.22 3.50 14.88
C VAL A 225 -5.64 3.19 15.30
N SER A 226 -5.97 1.90 15.36
CA SER A 226 -7.24 1.40 15.89
C SER A 226 -7.05 0.02 16.48
N GLY A 227 -7.83 -0.34 17.48
CA GLY A 227 -7.83 -1.65 18.12
C GLY A 227 -9.20 -2.30 18.11
N SER A 228 -9.25 -3.62 18.30
CA SER A 228 -10.48 -4.38 18.51
C SER A 228 -11.21 -3.99 19.81
N ASP A 229 -10.45 -3.43 20.75
CA ASP A 229 -10.93 -2.90 22.02
C ASP A 229 -10.08 -1.70 22.46
N GLU A 230 -10.52 -1.02 23.52
CA GLU A 230 -9.86 0.17 24.04
C GLU A 230 -8.43 -0.10 24.55
N PRO A 231 -8.14 -1.18 25.34
CA PRO A 231 -6.78 -1.50 25.74
C PRO A 231 -5.83 -1.73 24.57
N THR A 232 -6.30 -2.39 23.50
CA THR A 232 -5.52 -2.60 22.29
C THR A 232 -5.22 -1.28 21.58
N ALA A 233 -6.21 -0.40 21.45
CA ALA A 233 -5.99 0.93 20.86
C ALA A 233 -5.01 1.76 21.69
N GLU A 234 -5.04 1.67 23.02
CA GLU A 234 -4.08 2.33 23.92
C GLU A 234 -2.65 1.75 23.75
N LEU A 235 -2.52 0.43 23.70
CA LEU A 235 -1.25 -0.25 23.43
C LEU A 235 -0.62 0.26 22.12
N LEU A 236 -1.40 0.27 21.03
CA LEU A 236 -0.93 0.73 19.73
C LEU A 236 -0.59 2.21 19.71
N ASN A 237 -1.41 3.04 20.36
CA ASN A 237 -1.11 4.45 20.54
C ASN A 237 0.23 4.67 21.25
N ALA A 238 0.52 3.89 22.29
CA ALA A 238 1.77 4.00 23.04
C ALA A 238 2.98 3.49 22.23
N VAL A 239 2.85 2.37 21.52
CA VAL A 239 3.92 1.77 20.70
C VAL A 239 4.28 2.69 19.51
N TYR A 240 3.28 3.07 18.71
CA TYR A 240 3.53 3.94 17.54
C TYR A 240 3.92 5.36 17.96
N GLY A 241 3.41 5.86 19.09
CA GLY A 241 3.80 7.15 19.65
C GLY A 241 5.28 7.26 20.06
N ARG A 242 6.00 6.13 20.17
CA ARG A 242 7.46 6.13 20.38
C ARG A 242 8.24 6.40 19.11
N VAL A 243 7.67 6.07 17.97
CA VAL A 243 8.38 6.13 16.67
C VAL A 243 7.85 7.24 15.75
N VAL A 244 6.67 7.78 16.03
CA VAL A 244 6.01 8.81 15.22
C VAL A 244 5.93 10.13 16.00
N ALA A 245 6.84 11.05 15.69
CA ALA A 245 6.91 12.35 16.35
C ALA A 245 5.74 13.29 15.99
N ALA A 246 5.15 13.10 14.80
CA ALA A 246 4.02 13.91 14.33
C ALA A 246 2.72 13.65 15.11
N GLY A 247 2.68 12.61 15.95
CA GLY A 247 1.52 12.24 16.75
C GLY A 247 0.68 11.11 16.17
N ILE A 248 -0.29 10.68 16.97
CA ILE A 248 -1.16 9.54 16.66
C ILE A 248 -2.62 10.01 16.61
N HIS A 249 -3.34 9.60 15.57
CA HIS A 249 -4.80 9.70 15.49
C HIS A 249 -5.43 8.35 15.83
N ARG A 250 -6.18 8.27 16.92
CA ARG A 250 -6.92 7.07 17.28
C ARG A 250 -8.26 7.06 16.54
N ALA A 251 -8.41 6.15 15.61
CA ALA A 251 -9.70 5.93 14.94
C ALA A 251 -10.65 5.13 15.85
N PRO A 252 -11.97 5.40 15.81
CA PRO A 252 -12.94 4.79 16.70
C PRO A 252 -13.17 3.29 16.44
N SER A 253 -12.75 2.78 15.30
CA SER A 253 -12.80 1.34 14.96
C SER A 253 -11.80 0.99 13.87
N ILE A 254 -11.51 -0.30 13.72
CA ILE A 254 -10.70 -0.86 12.65
C ILE A 254 -11.27 -0.48 11.28
N LYS A 255 -12.57 -0.65 11.06
CA LYS A 255 -13.25 -0.30 9.80
C LYS A 255 -13.09 1.18 9.43
N VAL A 256 -13.10 2.08 10.41
CA VAL A 256 -12.87 3.51 10.15
C VAL A 256 -11.43 3.78 9.72
N ALA A 257 -10.45 3.13 10.35
CA ALA A 257 -9.04 3.29 9.99
C ALA A 257 -8.74 2.70 8.59
N GLU A 258 -9.31 1.53 8.26
CA GLU A 258 -9.24 0.93 6.92
C GLU A 258 -9.88 1.84 5.86
N ALA A 259 -11.09 2.38 6.15
CA ALA A 259 -11.77 3.32 5.26
C ALA A 259 -10.94 4.60 5.03
N ALA A 260 -10.37 5.18 6.09
CA ALA A 260 -9.54 6.37 6.00
C ALA A 260 -8.39 6.19 5.01
N LYS A 261 -7.70 5.04 5.08
CA LYS A 261 -6.59 4.72 4.16
C LYS A 261 -7.05 4.69 2.70
N VAL A 262 -8.10 3.96 2.42
CA VAL A 262 -8.59 3.77 1.05
C VAL A 262 -9.06 5.08 0.43
N ILE A 263 -9.78 5.94 1.20
CA ILE A 263 -10.30 7.19 0.66
C ILE A 263 -9.21 8.23 0.39
N GLU A 264 -8.06 8.21 1.08
CA GLU A 264 -6.95 9.12 0.80
C GLU A 264 -6.47 8.97 -0.65
N ASN A 265 -6.31 7.74 -1.12
CA ASN A 265 -5.86 7.46 -2.47
C ASN A 265 -7.02 7.55 -3.49
N THR A 266 -8.23 7.13 -3.12
CA THR A 266 -9.42 7.27 -3.97
C THR A 266 -9.73 8.75 -4.27
N GLN A 267 -9.64 9.63 -3.28
CA GLN A 267 -9.83 11.07 -3.45
C GLN A 267 -8.79 11.65 -4.41
N ARG A 268 -7.53 11.24 -4.29
CA ARG A 268 -6.46 11.67 -5.20
C ARG A 268 -6.69 11.17 -6.62
N ASP A 269 -7.05 9.91 -6.77
CA ASP A 269 -7.36 9.29 -8.07
C ASP A 269 -8.48 10.00 -8.81
N ILE A 270 -9.59 10.31 -8.13
CA ILE A 270 -10.74 11.02 -8.71
C ILE A 270 -10.36 12.45 -9.11
N ASN A 271 -9.58 13.17 -8.29
CA ASN A 271 -9.13 14.50 -8.64
C ASN A 271 -8.20 14.51 -9.86
N ILE A 272 -7.31 13.53 -9.98
CA ILE A 272 -6.49 13.38 -11.18
C ILE A 272 -7.36 13.02 -12.39
N ALA A 273 -8.37 12.16 -12.23
CA ALA A 273 -9.30 11.82 -13.30
C ALA A 273 -10.06 13.06 -13.82
N LEU A 274 -10.48 13.95 -12.92
CA LEU A 274 -11.07 15.22 -13.29
C LEU A 274 -10.09 16.07 -14.13
N MET A 275 -8.83 16.19 -13.71
CA MET A 275 -7.81 16.93 -14.48
C MET A 275 -7.55 16.27 -15.84
N ASN A 276 -7.52 14.96 -15.91
CA ASN A 276 -7.38 14.21 -17.15
C ASN A 276 -8.56 14.44 -18.10
N GLU A 277 -9.79 14.42 -17.60
CA GLU A 277 -10.96 14.72 -18.40
C GLU A 277 -10.95 16.15 -18.92
N LEU A 278 -10.57 17.12 -18.06
CA LEU A 278 -10.42 18.52 -18.46
C LEU A 278 -9.35 18.68 -19.54
N SER A 279 -8.20 18.00 -19.43
CA SER A 279 -7.18 18.07 -20.48
C SER A 279 -7.67 17.54 -21.83
N MET A 280 -8.43 16.45 -21.83
CA MET A 280 -9.06 15.93 -23.06
C MET A 280 -10.12 16.89 -23.66
N ILE A 281 -10.82 17.65 -22.83
CA ILE A 281 -11.79 18.67 -23.27
C ILE A 281 -11.05 19.87 -23.86
N PHE A 282 -10.03 20.38 -23.15
CA PHE A 282 -9.29 21.57 -23.55
C PHE A 282 -8.45 21.33 -24.81
N ASP A 283 -7.86 20.15 -24.96
CA ASP A 283 -7.17 19.76 -26.22
C ASP A 283 -8.10 19.85 -27.45
N ARG A 284 -9.39 19.48 -27.31
CA ARG A 284 -10.39 19.63 -28.37
C ARG A 284 -10.83 21.06 -28.63
N MET A 285 -10.61 21.94 -27.68
CA MET A 285 -10.93 23.38 -27.76
C MET A 285 -9.71 24.22 -28.13
N ASP A 286 -8.56 23.59 -28.36
CA ASP A 286 -7.28 24.27 -28.62
C ASP A 286 -6.88 25.23 -27.48
N ILE A 287 -7.13 24.81 -26.24
CA ILE A 287 -6.81 25.52 -25.01
C ILE A 287 -5.73 24.74 -24.25
N ASP A 288 -4.70 25.42 -23.79
CA ASP A 288 -3.67 24.82 -22.94
C ASP A 288 -4.20 24.54 -21.53
N THR A 289 -4.11 23.28 -21.09
CA THR A 289 -4.64 22.86 -19.80
C THR A 289 -3.87 23.47 -18.63
N ILE A 290 -2.56 23.59 -18.75
CA ILE A 290 -1.71 24.13 -17.68
C ILE A 290 -2.04 25.59 -17.42
N ASP A 291 -2.23 26.40 -18.47
CA ASP A 291 -2.60 27.81 -18.37
C ASP A 291 -3.96 27.98 -17.62
N VAL A 292 -4.93 27.11 -17.94
CA VAL A 292 -6.22 27.10 -17.23
C VAL A 292 -6.04 26.76 -15.76
N LEU A 293 -5.23 25.73 -15.46
CA LEU A 293 -4.99 25.30 -14.07
C LEU A 293 -4.21 26.35 -13.28
N GLU A 294 -3.29 27.09 -13.91
CA GLU A 294 -2.58 28.20 -13.28
C GLU A 294 -3.53 29.35 -12.97
N ALA A 295 -4.38 29.73 -13.93
CA ALA A 295 -5.40 30.74 -13.70
C ALA A 295 -6.38 30.34 -12.59
N ALA A 296 -6.91 29.13 -12.62
CA ALA A 296 -7.80 28.61 -11.58
C ALA A 296 -7.11 28.49 -10.21
N GLY A 297 -5.83 28.13 -10.19
CA GLY A 297 -4.98 27.98 -9.01
C GLY A 297 -4.72 29.29 -8.24
N THR A 298 -5.01 30.44 -8.84
CA THR A 298 -4.95 31.73 -8.13
C THR A 298 -6.01 31.84 -7.04
N LYS A 299 -7.05 30.98 -7.10
CA LYS A 299 -8.09 30.93 -6.07
C LYS A 299 -7.61 30.06 -4.89
N TRP A 300 -7.67 30.61 -3.70
CA TRP A 300 -7.12 30.01 -2.46
C TRP A 300 -7.62 28.59 -2.13
N ASN A 301 -8.79 28.18 -2.59
CA ASN A 301 -9.37 26.87 -2.33
C ASN A 301 -9.37 25.92 -3.54
N PHE A 302 -8.67 26.28 -4.62
CA PHE A 302 -8.46 25.37 -5.74
C PHE A 302 -7.33 24.40 -5.42
N LEU A 303 -7.58 23.10 -5.55
CA LEU A 303 -6.60 22.07 -5.24
C LEU A 303 -5.64 21.86 -6.43
N PRO A 304 -4.32 21.85 -6.21
CA PRO A 304 -3.32 21.87 -7.28
C PRO A 304 -3.06 20.47 -7.88
N PHE A 305 -4.13 19.80 -8.32
CA PHE A 305 -3.99 18.56 -9.10
C PHE A 305 -3.66 18.90 -10.54
N ARG A 306 -2.93 18.01 -11.19
CA ARG A 306 -2.55 18.10 -12.60
C ARG A 306 -2.92 16.82 -13.34
N PRO A 307 -3.13 16.85 -14.67
CA PRO A 307 -3.33 15.65 -15.45
C PRO A 307 -2.06 14.79 -15.48
N GLY A 308 -2.21 13.50 -15.78
CA GLY A 308 -1.10 12.57 -15.89
C GLY A 308 -1.52 11.11 -15.80
N LEU A 309 -0.55 10.24 -16.00
CA LEU A 309 -0.73 8.80 -15.83
C LEU A 309 -0.84 8.44 -14.35
N VAL A 310 -1.79 7.60 -14.01
CA VAL A 310 -2.02 7.13 -12.63
C VAL A 310 -1.60 5.66 -12.52
N GLY A 311 -0.33 5.46 -12.19
CA GLY A 311 0.29 4.16 -11.98
C GLY A 311 0.66 3.89 -10.51
N GLY A 312 1.50 2.86 -10.30
CA GLY A 312 1.97 2.43 -8.98
C GLY A 312 0.98 1.55 -8.24
N HIS A 313 1.37 1.17 -7.02
CA HIS A 313 0.63 0.20 -6.21
C HIS A 313 -0.36 0.82 -5.21
N CYS A 314 -0.52 2.13 -5.19
CA CYS A 314 -1.43 2.79 -4.26
C CYS A 314 -2.60 3.46 -5.00
N ILE A 315 -2.34 4.60 -5.70
CA ILE A 315 -3.41 5.42 -6.28
C ILE A 315 -4.21 4.65 -7.34
N GLY A 316 -3.54 3.85 -8.17
CA GLY A 316 -4.18 3.03 -9.19
C GLY A 316 -4.82 1.73 -8.71
N VAL A 317 -4.64 1.37 -7.43
CA VAL A 317 -5.05 0.07 -6.84
C VAL A 317 -6.08 0.24 -5.74
N ASP A 318 -5.83 1.11 -4.76
CA ASP A 318 -6.69 1.26 -3.57
C ASP A 318 -8.17 1.55 -3.90
N PRO A 319 -8.51 2.35 -4.95
CA PRO A 319 -9.91 2.55 -5.32
C PRO A 319 -10.66 1.26 -5.63
N TYR A 320 -9.99 0.24 -6.18
CA TYR A 320 -10.60 -1.04 -6.48
C TYR A 320 -10.97 -1.84 -5.22
N TYR A 321 -10.24 -1.67 -4.13
CA TYR A 321 -10.61 -2.23 -2.84
C TYR A 321 -11.95 -1.70 -2.34
N LEU A 322 -12.15 -0.38 -2.46
CA LEU A 322 -13.42 0.25 -2.06
C LEU A 322 -14.57 -0.11 -3.00
N THR A 323 -14.31 -0.15 -4.33
CA THR A 323 -15.34 -0.52 -5.30
C THR A 323 -15.78 -1.97 -5.15
N PHE A 324 -14.84 -2.89 -4.88
CA PHE A 324 -15.12 -4.29 -4.59
C PHE A 324 -16.07 -4.43 -3.38
N LYS A 325 -15.73 -3.77 -2.26
CA LYS A 325 -16.57 -3.81 -1.05
C LYS A 325 -17.93 -3.17 -1.28
N ALA A 326 -17.98 -2.03 -1.98
CA ALA A 326 -19.23 -1.35 -2.31
C ALA A 326 -20.16 -2.27 -3.12
N GLN A 327 -19.64 -2.93 -4.14
CA GLN A 327 -20.43 -3.87 -4.97
C GLN A 327 -20.87 -5.10 -4.16
N ALA A 328 -20.02 -5.63 -3.29
CA ALA A 328 -20.36 -6.76 -2.43
C ALA A 328 -21.52 -6.46 -1.47
N ILE A 329 -21.70 -5.19 -1.07
CA ILE A 329 -22.85 -4.76 -0.26
C ILE A 329 -24.01 -4.18 -1.09
N GLY A 330 -23.98 -4.36 -2.42
CA GLY A 330 -25.06 -3.97 -3.33
C GLY A 330 -25.06 -2.51 -3.76
N TYR A 331 -23.97 -1.75 -3.58
CA TYR A 331 -23.85 -0.36 -4.02
C TYR A 331 -22.93 -0.26 -5.25
N HIS A 332 -23.39 0.40 -6.33
CA HIS A 332 -22.57 0.67 -7.51
C HIS A 332 -21.84 2.01 -7.37
N PRO A 333 -20.50 2.03 -7.26
CA PRO A 333 -19.74 3.25 -6.97
C PRO A 333 -19.44 4.03 -8.26
N GLU A 334 -20.41 4.77 -8.79
CA GLU A 334 -20.40 5.50 -10.08
C GLU A 334 -19.15 6.37 -10.25
N MET A 335 -18.89 7.29 -9.32
CA MET A 335 -17.81 8.27 -9.45
C MET A 335 -16.42 7.60 -9.44
N ILE A 336 -16.23 6.63 -8.57
CA ILE A 336 -14.94 5.94 -8.44
C ILE A 336 -14.63 5.16 -9.71
N LEU A 337 -15.63 4.41 -10.22
CA LEU A 337 -15.47 3.64 -11.44
C LEU A 337 -15.31 4.55 -12.69
N ALA A 338 -16.01 5.67 -12.75
CA ALA A 338 -15.83 6.66 -13.82
C ALA A 338 -14.42 7.26 -13.80
N GLY A 339 -13.93 7.66 -12.61
CA GLY A 339 -12.56 8.16 -12.43
C GLY A 339 -11.52 7.14 -12.86
N ARG A 340 -11.65 5.88 -12.43
CA ARG A 340 -10.75 4.80 -12.85
C ARG A 340 -10.76 4.58 -14.37
N ARG A 341 -11.93 4.58 -15.00
CA ARG A 341 -12.03 4.43 -16.45
C ARG A 341 -11.29 5.54 -17.21
N ILE A 342 -11.41 6.80 -16.73
CA ILE A 342 -10.71 7.95 -17.33
C ILE A 342 -9.19 7.77 -17.17
N ASN A 343 -8.71 7.50 -15.95
CA ASN A 343 -7.30 7.37 -15.67
C ASN A 343 -6.67 6.16 -16.41
N ASP A 344 -7.38 5.05 -16.49
CA ASP A 344 -6.92 3.87 -17.23
C ASP A 344 -6.85 4.08 -18.75
N ALA A 345 -7.67 4.99 -19.29
CA ALA A 345 -7.68 5.32 -20.73
C ALA A 345 -6.58 6.32 -21.15
N MET A 346 -5.91 6.97 -20.20
CA MET A 346 -4.94 8.02 -20.53
C MET A 346 -3.74 7.56 -21.35
N GLY A 347 -3.26 6.33 -21.13
CA GLY A 347 -2.16 5.79 -21.93
C GLY A 347 -2.52 5.71 -23.42
N ALA A 348 -3.69 5.15 -23.72
CA ALA A 348 -4.19 5.08 -25.10
C ALA A 348 -4.45 6.47 -25.68
N TYR A 349 -5.03 7.40 -24.91
CA TYR A 349 -5.26 8.78 -25.36
C TYR A 349 -3.96 9.47 -25.78
N VAL A 350 -2.90 9.38 -24.99
CA VAL A 350 -1.58 9.95 -25.29
C VAL A 350 -1.00 9.35 -26.57
N ALA A 351 -1.01 8.02 -26.69
CA ALA A 351 -0.50 7.33 -27.88
C ALA A 351 -1.26 7.73 -29.15
N GLN A 352 -2.60 7.76 -29.10
CA GLN A 352 -3.45 8.18 -30.21
C GLN A 352 -3.21 9.63 -30.60
N THR A 353 -3.00 10.52 -29.61
CA THR A 353 -2.67 11.92 -29.88
C THR A 353 -1.32 12.04 -30.58
N LEU A 354 -0.30 11.29 -30.12
CA LEU A 354 1.00 11.28 -30.77
C LEU A 354 0.88 10.79 -32.23
N VAL A 355 0.13 9.73 -32.49
CA VAL A 355 -0.11 9.24 -33.85
C VAL A 355 -0.79 10.31 -34.73
N LYS A 356 -1.75 11.07 -34.22
CA LYS A 356 -2.38 12.19 -34.94
C LYS A 356 -1.36 13.28 -35.30
N TYR A 357 -0.44 13.59 -34.40
CA TYR A 357 0.62 14.56 -34.68
C TYR A 357 1.63 14.05 -35.73
N LEU A 358 2.02 12.77 -35.70
CA LEU A 358 2.81 12.17 -36.77
C LEU A 358 2.14 12.35 -38.14
N ILE A 359 0.83 12.09 -38.23
CA ILE A 359 0.06 12.27 -39.45
C ILE A 359 0.00 13.75 -39.88
N ARG A 360 -0.27 14.67 -38.95
CA ARG A 360 -0.32 16.13 -39.23
C ARG A 360 1.02 16.65 -39.76
N GLU A 361 2.12 16.14 -39.25
CA GLU A 361 3.46 16.51 -39.72
C GLU A 361 3.90 15.71 -40.99
N GLY A 362 2.98 14.98 -41.62
CA GLY A 362 3.25 14.24 -42.87
C GLY A 362 4.13 13.02 -42.68
N ARG A 363 4.31 12.53 -41.46
CA ARG A 363 5.17 11.37 -41.14
C ARG A 363 4.41 10.06 -41.31
N ARG A 364 5.14 9.01 -41.62
CA ARG A 364 4.60 7.65 -41.64
C ARG A 364 4.35 7.21 -40.20
N VAL A 365 3.22 6.58 -39.94
CA VAL A 365 2.94 5.98 -38.63
C VAL A 365 3.57 4.59 -38.55
N ARG A 366 3.19 3.72 -39.49
CA ARG A 366 3.72 2.33 -39.51
C ARG A 366 5.23 2.34 -39.83
N GLY A 367 6.02 1.79 -38.91
CA GLY A 367 7.47 1.77 -38.98
C GLY A 367 8.11 3.10 -38.55
N ALA A 368 7.36 4.07 -38.04
CA ALA A 368 7.92 5.23 -37.37
C ALA A 368 8.66 4.77 -36.10
N ARG A 369 9.77 5.41 -35.78
CA ARG A 369 10.52 5.20 -34.55
C ARG A 369 10.15 6.30 -33.56
N VAL A 370 9.68 5.93 -32.39
CA VAL A 370 9.32 6.86 -31.31
C VAL A 370 10.11 6.51 -30.06
N ALA A 371 10.79 7.50 -29.48
CA ALA A 371 11.43 7.35 -28.20
C ALA A 371 10.43 7.60 -27.06
N VAL A 372 10.43 6.73 -26.06
CA VAL A 372 9.69 6.92 -24.79
C VAL A 372 10.71 7.02 -23.67
N LEU A 373 10.78 8.19 -23.05
CA LEU A 373 11.72 8.51 -21.97
C LEU A 373 10.99 8.40 -20.62
N GLY A 374 11.45 7.44 -19.81
CA GLY A 374 10.85 7.06 -18.53
C GLY A 374 9.85 5.92 -18.66
N LEU A 375 10.06 4.87 -17.87
CA LEU A 375 9.22 3.67 -17.80
C LEU A 375 8.73 3.40 -16.37
N THR A 376 9.45 3.87 -15.34
CA THR A 376 9.01 3.72 -13.94
C THR A 376 7.67 4.40 -13.71
N PHE A 377 6.96 4.02 -12.64
CA PHE A 377 5.63 4.60 -12.40
C PHE A 377 5.66 6.05 -11.91
N LYS A 378 6.83 6.52 -11.45
CA LYS A 378 7.02 7.85 -10.85
C LYS A 378 8.46 8.33 -11.03
N GLU A 379 8.62 9.65 -11.05
CA GLU A 379 9.91 10.31 -11.16
C GLU A 379 10.84 9.94 -10.00
N ASP A 380 12.10 9.69 -10.33
CA ASP A 380 13.21 9.43 -9.42
C ASP A 380 13.01 8.23 -8.46
N VAL A 381 12.13 7.30 -8.82
CA VAL A 381 11.86 6.05 -8.08
C VAL A 381 12.12 4.83 -8.97
N PRO A 382 12.98 3.86 -8.57
CA PRO A 382 13.33 2.69 -9.38
C PRO A 382 12.26 1.57 -9.24
N ASP A 383 11.01 1.86 -9.56
CA ASP A 383 9.90 0.91 -9.44
C ASP A 383 9.03 0.89 -10.69
N LEU A 384 8.94 -0.28 -11.30
CA LEU A 384 8.20 -0.52 -12.55
C LEU A 384 6.77 -1.01 -12.32
N ARG A 385 6.38 -1.35 -11.09
CA ARG A 385 5.10 -2.01 -10.83
C ARG A 385 3.92 -1.10 -11.19
N ASN A 386 2.99 -1.66 -11.97
CA ASN A 386 1.78 -0.98 -12.44
C ASN A 386 2.05 0.35 -13.17
N THR A 387 3.20 0.49 -13.83
CA THR A 387 3.43 1.68 -14.66
C THR A 387 2.42 1.74 -15.82
N ARG A 388 1.86 2.91 -16.07
CA ARG A 388 0.93 3.16 -17.18
C ARG A 388 1.61 3.58 -18.47
N VAL A 389 2.92 3.77 -18.44
CA VAL A 389 3.71 3.99 -19.65
C VAL A 389 3.64 2.78 -20.58
N VAL A 390 3.51 1.59 -20.01
CA VAL A 390 3.30 0.35 -20.78
C VAL A 390 2.08 0.40 -21.68
N ASP A 391 1.00 1.06 -21.24
CA ASP A 391 -0.22 1.21 -22.04
C ASP A 391 0.05 2.08 -23.27
N ILE A 392 0.87 3.12 -23.14
CA ILE A 392 1.33 3.93 -24.29
C ILE A 392 2.17 3.11 -25.25
N VAL A 393 3.15 2.36 -24.72
CA VAL A 393 4.05 1.53 -25.53
C VAL A 393 3.26 0.50 -26.34
N ARG A 394 2.29 -0.17 -25.72
CA ARG A 394 1.44 -1.16 -26.38
C ARG A 394 0.55 -0.53 -27.45
N GLU A 395 -0.13 0.55 -27.12
CA GLU A 395 -0.99 1.25 -28.08
C GLU A 395 -0.21 1.76 -29.30
N LEU A 396 1.00 2.33 -29.10
CA LEU A 396 1.87 2.73 -30.23
C LEU A 396 2.31 1.52 -31.07
N ALA A 397 2.64 0.39 -30.42
CA ALA A 397 3.03 -0.83 -31.12
C ALA A 397 1.86 -1.40 -31.96
N ASP A 398 0.61 -1.29 -31.49
CA ASP A 398 -0.59 -1.71 -32.24
C ASP A 398 -0.78 -0.88 -33.52
N TYR A 399 -0.35 0.38 -33.54
CA TYR A 399 -0.26 1.20 -34.76
C TYR A 399 0.93 0.84 -35.66
N GLY A 400 1.77 -0.10 -35.25
CA GLY A 400 2.98 -0.51 -35.96
C GLY A 400 4.15 0.47 -35.83
N VAL A 401 4.18 1.27 -34.76
CA VAL A 401 5.29 2.14 -34.39
C VAL A 401 6.37 1.29 -33.70
N GLU A 402 7.63 1.51 -34.06
CA GLU A 402 8.78 0.97 -33.34
C GLU A 402 9.07 1.85 -32.13
N VAL A 403 8.82 1.34 -30.92
CA VAL A 403 9.00 2.10 -29.68
C VAL A 403 10.36 1.81 -29.07
N LEU A 404 11.17 2.85 -28.87
CA LEU A 404 12.47 2.80 -28.21
C LEU A 404 12.33 3.33 -26.79
N VAL A 405 12.41 2.47 -25.79
CA VAL A 405 12.20 2.84 -24.38
C VAL A 405 13.54 3.01 -23.68
N HIS A 406 13.72 4.13 -23.00
CA HIS A 406 14.82 4.40 -22.08
C HIS A 406 14.31 4.80 -20.72
N ASP A 407 14.95 4.29 -19.67
CA ASP A 407 14.74 4.74 -18.29
C ASP A 407 16.06 4.55 -17.51
N PRO A 408 16.58 5.60 -16.84
CA PRO A 408 17.88 5.54 -16.15
C PRO A 408 17.82 4.76 -14.82
N LEU A 409 16.62 4.51 -14.27
CA LEU A 409 16.43 3.90 -12.97
C LEU A 409 15.77 2.52 -13.02
N ALA A 410 15.10 2.21 -14.12
CA ALA A 410 14.41 0.94 -14.29
C ALA A 410 15.38 -0.23 -14.42
N ASP A 411 15.10 -1.33 -13.72
CA ASP A 411 15.83 -2.58 -13.87
C ASP A 411 15.49 -3.23 -15.23
N PRO A 412 16.48 -3.46 -16.12
CA PRO A 412 16.22 -4.02 -17.45
C PRO A 412 15.65 -5.46 -17.42
N GLU A 413 16.03 -6.26 -16.42
CA GLU A 413 15.51 -7.63 -16.28
C GLU A 413 14.06 -7.62 -15.82
N GLU A 414 13.70 -6.70 -14.92
CA GLU A 414 12.32 -6.51 -14.50
C GLU A 414 11.45 -5.95 -15.64
N ALA A 415 11.94 -4.98 -16.42
CA ALA A 415 11.24 -4.44 -17.59
C ALA A 415 10.91 -5.53 -18.61
N ARG A 416 11.89 -6.40 -18.89
CA ARG A 416 11.70 -7.56 -19.78
C ARG A 416 10.74 -8.58 -19.19
N ARG A 417 10.88 -8.93 -17.91
CA ARG A 417 10.10 -9.97 -17.25
C ARG A 417 8.64 -9.58 -17.07
N TYR A 418 8.36 -8.33 -16.67
CA TYR A 418 6.98 -7.89 -16.40
C TYR A 418 6.24 -7.44 -17.65
N TYR A 419 6.95 -6.82 -18.61
CA TYR A 419 6.30 -6.13 -19.72
C TYR A 419 6.78 -6.55 -21.10
N GLY A 420 7.85 -7.35 -21.20
CA GLY A 420 8.47 -7.72 -22.48
C GLY A 420 9.21 -6.54 -23.14
N ILE A 421 9.54 -5.49 -22.37
CA ILE A 421 10.18 -4.27 -22.88
C ILE A 421 11.69 -4.40 -22.72
N GLU A 422 12.43 -4.16 -23.81
CA GLU A 422 13.90 -4.02 -23.81
C GLU A 422 14.27 -2.55 -23.70
N LEU A 423 14.95 -2.18 -22.61
CA LEU A 423 15.47 -0.82 -22.45
C LEU A 423 16.66 -0.58 -23.38
N ARG A 424 16.71 0.63 -23.95
CA ARG A 424 17.81 1.11 -24.78
C ARG A 424 18.70 2.08 -23.99
N SER A 425 19.99 2.17 -24.30
CA SER A 425 20.81 3.27 -23.80
C SER A 425 20.38 4.59 -24.43
N ILE A 426 20.54 5.70 -23.72
CA ILE A 426 20.11 7.01 -24.23
C ILE A 426 20.89 7.43 -25.49
N GLU A 427 22.15 7.00 -25.60
CA GLU A 427 23.02 7.26 -26.73
C GLU A 427 22.59 6.49 -28.00
N ALA A 428 21.86 5.40 -27.84
CA ALA A 428 21.33 4.62 -28.95
C ALA A 428 20.00 5.20 -29.50
N ILE A 429 19.48 6.22 -28.89
CA ILE A 429 18.24 6.88 -29.31
C ILE A 429 18.58 8.10 -30.16
N GLU A 430 18.55 7.91 -31.47
CA GLU A 430 18.76 8.95 -32.45
C GLU A 430 17.92 8.72 -33.70
N GLY A 431 17.63 9.78 -34.44
CA GLY A 431 16.89 9.72 -35.69
C GLY A 431 15.48 9.19 -35.55
N VAL A 432 14.80 9.54 -34.45
CA VAL A 432 13.39 9.15 -34.20
C VAL A 432 12.41 10.18 -34.75
N GLU A 433 11.19 9.76 -35.10
CA GLU A 433 10.14 10.65 -35.59
C GLU A 433 9.48 11.46 -34.47
N GLY A 434 9.60 11.02 -33.23
CA GLY A 434 9.06 11.76 -32.08
C GLY A 434 9.66 11.26 -30.77
N VAL A 435 9.66 12.14 -29.78
CA VAL A 435 10.08 11.82 -28.41
C VAL A 435 8.92 12.08 -27.46
N LEU A 436 8.60 11.11 -26.63
CA LEU A 436 7.64 11.23 -25.54
C LEU A 436 8.38 11.18 -24.20
N VAL A 437 8.33 12.26 -23.43
CA VAL A 437 8.77 12.31 -22.04
C VAL A 437 7.61 11.86 -21.16
N ALA A 438 7.58 10.56 -20.84
CA ALA A 438 6.49 9.94 -20.09
C ALA A 438 6.68 10.07 -18.58
N VAL A 439 7.92 9.90 -18.08
CA VAL A 439 8.30 10.11 -16.69
C VAL A 439 9.52 11.03 -16.63
N LEU A 440 9.38 12.17 -16.00
CA LEU A 440 10.41 13.21 -16.00
C LEU A 440 11.42 13.00 -14.88
N HIS A 441 12.32 12.05 -15.03
CA HIS A 441 13.47 11.88 -14.13
C HIS A 441 14.38 13.13 -14.13
N ARG A 442 15.11 13.34 -13.03
CA ARG A 442 16.08 14.44 -12.89
C ARG A 442 17.04 14.50 -14.08
N GLU A 443 17.43 13.35 -14.61
CA GLU A 443 18.33 13.23 -15.75
C GLU A 443 17.76 13.89 -17.00
N TYR A 444 16.49 13.64 -17.35
CA TYR A 444 15.82 14.27 -18.50
C TYR A 444 15.58 15.76 -18.28
N ARG A 445 15.25 16.15 -17.05
CA ARG A 445 15.12 17.56 -16.70
C ARG A 445 16.44 18.31 -16.89
N THR A 446 17.56 17.71 -16.46
CA THR A 446 18.91 18.27 -16.65
C THR A 446 19.33 18.29 -18.11
N MET A 447 18.92 17.28 -18.89
CA MET A 447 19.18 17.21 -20.32
C MET A 447 18.56 18.39 -21.07
N GLY A 448 17.35 18.78 -20.70
CA GLY A 448 16.64 19.93 -21.27
C GLY A 448 16.01 19.65 -22.64
N LEU A 449 15.11 20.55 -23.04
CA LEU A 449 14.30 20.40 -24.27
C LEU A 449 15.14 20.27 -25.54
N GLU A 450 16.22 21.06 -25.65
CA GLU A 450 17.07 21.11 -26.86
C GLU A 450 17.72 19.75 -27.15
N ARG A 451 18.29 19.11 -26.12
CA ARG A 451 18.96 17.82 -26.29
C ARG A 451 17.94 16.69 -26.50
N ILE A 452 16.75 16.78 -25.90
CA ILE A 452 15.65 15.84 -26.14
C ILE A 452 15.19 15.97 -27.60
N ALA A 453 14.98 17.16 -28.09
CA ALA A 453 14.59 17.42 -29.47
C ALA A 453 15.65 16.98 -30.50
N ALA A 454 16.94 17.05 -30.14
CA ALA A 454 18.04 16.61 -31.00
C ALA A 454 18.06 15.10 -31.24
N MET A 455 17.32 14.28 -30.50
CA MET A 455 17.12 12.86 -30.78
C MET A 455 16.26 12.61 -32.02
N CYS A 456 15.45 13.60 -32.40
CA CYS A 456 14.59 13.49 -33.59
C CYS A 456 15.43 13.50 -34.89
N ALA A 457 14.88 12.83 -35.92
CA ALA A 457 15.38 12.91 -37.26
C ALA A 457 15.33 14.36 -37.79
N ASP A 458 16.08 14.62 -38.87
CA ASP A 458 16.07 15.91 -39.54
C ASP A 458 14.64 16.40 -39.85
N GLY A 459 14.40 17.70 -39.66
CA GLY A 459 13.11 18.35 -39.86
C GLY A 459 12.65 19.08 -38.62
N ARG A 460 11.32 19.13 -38.40
CA ARG A 460 10.72 19.72 -37.18
C ARG A 460 10.66 18.66 -36.09
N PRO A 461 11.43 18.76 -34.99
CA PRO A 461 11.36 17.82 -33.86
C PRO A 461 9.94 17.76 -33.28
N LEU A 462 9.47 16.56 -32.93
CA LEU A 462 8.20 16.34 -32.27
C LEU A 462 8.43 15.87 -30.84
N VAL A 463 8.05 16.67 -29.86
CA VAL A 463 8.22 16.38 -28.43
C VAL A 463 6.88 16.40 -27.71
N PHE A 464 6.58 15.29 -27.08
CA PHE A 464 5.43 15.12 -26.18
C PHE A 464 5.91 15.13 -24.73
N ASP A 465 5.32 15.99 -23.91
CA ASP A 465 5.70 16.16 -22.50
C ASP A 465 4.49 15.95 -21.58
N LEU A 466 4.42 14.77 -20.97
CA LEU A 466 3.29 14.44 -20.09
C LEU A 466 3.28 15.21 -18.78
N LYS A 467 4.35 15.90 -18.45
CA LYS A 467 4.49 16.63 -17.19
C LYS A 467 4.42 18.14 -17.35
N GLY A 468 4.42 18.63 -18.59
CA GLY A 468 4.42 20.06 -18.88
C GLY A 468 5.63 20.75 -18.25
N ALA A 469 6.81 20.14 -18.37
CA ALA A 469 8.04 20.64 -17.75
C ALA A 469 8.73 21.73 -18.54
N PHE A 470 8.38 21.84 -19.82
CA PHE A 470 8.98 22.80 -20.76
C PHE A 470 7.93 23.83 -21.18
N GLU A 471 8.42 25.04 -21.50
CA GLU A 471 7.54 26.13 -21.93
C GLU A 471 7.22 26.04 -23.42
N PRO A 472 5.94 26.12 -23.83
CA PRO A 472 5.53 26.07 -25.24
C PRO A 472 6.17 27.14 -26.11
N GLU A 473 6.37 28.36 -25.57
CA GLU A 473 7.03 29.46 -26.29
C GLU A 473 8.49 29.16 -26.59
N ASP A 474 9.22 28.54 -25.64
CA ASP A 474 10.61 28.12 -25.85
C ASP A 474 10.68 27.04 -26.95
N ALA A 475 9.78 26.04 -26.88
CA ALA A 475 9.67 25.01 -27.91
C ALA A 475 9.37 25.62 -29.29
N GLY A 476 8.40 26.50 -29.38
CA GLY A 476 8.01 27.19 -30.64
C GLY A 476 9.14 28.03 -31.21
N SER A 477 9.89 28.76 -30.38
CA SER A 477 11.03 29.57 -30.83
C SER A 477 12.16 28.75 -31.44
N ARG A 478 12.28 27.45 -31.05
CA ARG A 478 13.25 26.47 -31.57
C ARG A 478 12.71 25.67 -32.75
N GLY A 479 11.47 25.94 -33.20
CA GLY A 479 10.84 25.18 -34.30
C GLY A 479 10.42 23.76 -33.90
N ILE A 480 10.30 23.47 -32.62
CA ILE A 480 9.85 22.17 -32.09
C ILE A 480 8.32 22.13 -32.12
N VAL A 481 7.76 21.04 -32.65
CA VAL A 481 6.35 20.70 -32.49
C VAL A 481 6.18 20.13 -31.10
N TYR A 482 5.56 20.89 -30.23
CA TYR A 482 5.45 20.54 -28.80
C TYR A 482 4.00 20.31 -28.41
N TRP A 483 3.77 19.29 -27.63
CA TRP A 483 2.47 19.01 -27.00
C TRP A 483 2.69 18.66 -25.52
N ARG A 484 1.84 19.17 -24.64
CA ARG A 484 1.79 18.80 -23.22
C ARG A 484 0.38 18.40 -22.81
N LEU A 485 0.31 17.51 -21.76
CA LEU A 485 -0.96 16.99 -21.26
C LEU A 485 -1.68 18.00 -20.36
#